data_31629fb0dec9edfedabf695bd66e563c
#
_entry.id   31629fb0dec9edfedabf695bd66e563c
#
_cell.length_a   1.000
_cell.length_b   1.000
_cell.length_c   1.000
_cell.angle_alpha   90.00
_cell.angle_beta   90.00
_cell.angle_gamma   90.00
#
_symmetry.space_group_name_H-M   'P 1'
#
loop_
_entity.id
_entity.type
_entity.pdbx_description
1 polymer ?
#
loop_
_entity_poly.entity_id
_entity_poly.type
_entity_poly.pdbx_seq_one_letter_code
_entity_poly.pdbx_strand_id
1 'polypeptide(L)'
;MIRALQFIGSAVIVAAAWSSSPAHAASAVPGEEHCVVDVAANDALNLRKAPSASAKVLAGKKYGTCGILVTNDCSNGWCPVDDGQRKGWVNERFISMVSPARYCVSGVAAGDKLNLRAYPSTQSKVLLRLGRNKCEISFLPYAKGSWQKIRSSGQEGWVNRKYLSGQ
;
A
#
# COMPACT_ATOMS: atom_id res chain seq x y z
N MET A 1 -63.78 31.20 -29.32
CA MET A 1 -63.46 29.97 -28.55
C MET A 1 -62.07 29.49 -29.03
N ILE A 2 -61.02 29.82 -28.29
CA ILE A 2 -59.65 29.42 -28.61
C ILE A 2 -59.22 28.43 -27.53
N ARG A 3 -58.95 27.17 -27.93
CA ARG A 3 -58.45 26.10 -27.05
C ARG A 3 -56.93 26.25 -26.98
N ALA A 4 -56.40 26.46 -25.77
CA ALA A 4 -54.98 26.39 -25.48
C ALA A 4 -54.54 24.94 -25.36
N LEU A 5 -53.56 24.49 -26.15
CA LEU A 5 -52.86 23.23 -25.97
C LEU A 5 -51.75 23.40 -24.91
N GLN A 6 -51.84 22.68 -23.83
CA GLN A 6 -50.76 22.55 -22.86
C GLN A 6 -49.81 21.43 -23.31
N PHE A 7 -48.54 21.79 -23.56
CA PHE A 7 -47.46 20.82 -23.76
C PHE A 7 -46.87 20.47 -22.38
N ILE A 8 -47.06 19.21 -21.97
CA ILE A 8 -46.41 18.65 -20.78
C ILE A 8 -45.04 18.13 -21.23
N GLY A 9 -43.97 18.87 -20.95
CA GLY A 9 -42.62 18.46 -21.17
C GLY A 9 -42.16 17.48 -20.07
N SER A 10 -42.00 16.20 -20.41
CA SER A 10 -41.40 15.23 -19.50
C SER A 10 -39.86 15.41 -19.49
N ALA A 11 -39.32 15.88 -18.38
CA ALA A 11 -37.89 15.94 -18.15
C ALA A 11 -37.36 14.54 -17.84
N VAL A 12 -36.56 13.98 -18.72
CA VAL A 12 -35.83 12.71 -18.47
C VAL A 12 -34.58 13.04 -17.66
N ILE A 13 -34.55 12.66 -16.39
CA ILE A 13 -33.37 12.75 -15.55
C ILE A 13 -32.49 11.56 -15.86
N VAL A 14 -31.39 11.75 -16.60
CA VAL A 14 -30.36 10.76 -16.80
C VAL A 14 -29.47 10.74 -15.57
N ALA A 15 -29.65 9.74 -14.71
CA ALA A 15 -28.76 9.47 -13.58
C ALA A 15 -27.43 8.91 -14.13
N ALA A 16 -26.35 9.70 -14.10
CA ALA A 16 -25.01 9.22 -14.39
C ALA A 16 -24.55 8.31 -13.25
N ALA A 17 -24.54 7.00 -13.49
CA ALA A 17 -23.93 6.03 -12.60
C ALA A 17 -22.40 6.23 -12.64
N TRP A 18 -21.84 6.75 -11.56
CA TRP A 18 -20.40 6.82 -11.37
C TRP A 18 -19.90 5.40 -11.07
N SER A 19 -19.40 4.72 -12.09
CA SER A 19 -18.71 3.45 -11.93
C SER A 19 -17.36 3.74 -11.27
N SER A 20 -17.28 3.53 -9.96
CA SER A 20 -16.00 3.46 -9.26
C SER A 20 -15.30 2.18 -9.71
N SER A 21 -14.35 2.30 -10.63
CA SER A 21 -13.43 1.21 -10.95
C SER A 21 -12.70 0.81 -9.67
N PRO A 22 -12.66 -0.48 -9.30
CA PRO A 22 -11.81 -0.90 -8.20
C PRO A 22 -10.37 -0.56 -8.56
N ALA A 23 -9.68 0.13 -7.65
CA ALA A 23 -8.25 0.33 -7.77
C ALA A 23 -7.62 -1.07 -7.91
N HIS A 24 -7.01 -1.34 -9.08
CA HIS A 24 -6.25 -2.57 -9.27
C HIS A 24 -5.12 -2.54 -8.24
N ALA A 25 -5.15 -3.46 -7.28
CA ALA A 25 -3.97 -3.74 -6.48
C ALA A 25 -2.83 -4.02 -7.47
N ALA A 26 -1.70 -3.35 -7.30
CA ALA A 26 -0.53 -3.62 -8.13
C ALA A 26 -0.23 -5.10 -8.01
N SER A 27 -0.18 -5.80 -9.15
CA SER A 27 0.07 -7.25 -9.20
C SER A 27 1.31 -7.60 -8.38
N ALA A 28 1.23 -8.66 -7.60
CA ALA A 28 2.38 -9.15 -6.86
C ALA A 28 3.49 -9.56 -7.84
N VAL A 29 4.72 -9.12 -7.58
CA VAL A 29 5.86 -9.28 -8.50
C VAL A 29 6.79 -10.36 -7.96
N PRO A 30 7.05 -11.43 -8.72
CA PRO A 30 8.04 -12.46 -8.37
C PRO A 30 9.43 -11.86 -8.13
N GLY A 31 10.13 -12.35 -7.11
CA GLY A 31 11.45 -11.86 -6.72
C GLY A 31 11.43 -10.61 -5.84
N GLU A 32 10.27 -9.98 -5.65
CA GLU A 32 10.13 -8.75 -4.87
C GLU A 32 9.51 -8.97 -3.50
N GLU A 33 9.91 -8.13 -2.55
CA GLU A 33 9.36 -8.10 -1.20
C GLU A 33 7.97 -7.44 -1.19
N HIS A 34 7.07 -8.01 -0.41
CA HIS A 34 5.73 -7.49 -0.18
C HIS A 34 5.42 -7.30 1.31
N CYS A 35 4.46 -6.45 1.59
CA CYS A 35 3.90 -6.24 2.92
C CYS A 35 2.41 -6.59 2.94
N VAL A 36 1.91 -6.99 4.12
CA VAL A 36 0.48 -7.26 4.34
C VAL A 36 -0.32 -5.96 4.36
N VAL A 37 -1.31 -5.87 3.48
CA VAL A 37 -2.26 -4.75 3.35
C VAL A 37 -3.71 -5.25 3.52
N ASP A 38 -4.66 -4.34 3.70
CA ASP A 38 -6.13 -4.60 3.70
C ASP A 38 -6.61 -5.70 4.66
N VAL A 39 -5.85 -5.98 5.71
CA VAL A 39 -6.24 -6.89 6.78
C VAL A 39 -6.72 -6.08 7.98
N ALA A 40 -7.87 -6.45 8.56
CA ALA A 40 -8.41 -5.79 9.74
C ALA A 40 -7.48 -5.94 10.97
N ALA A 41 -7.53 -4.98 11.91
CA ALA A 41 -6.63 -4.95 13.07
C ALA A 41 -6.72 -6.20 13.96
N ASN A 42 -7.89 -6.84 14.00
CA ASN A 42 -8.17 -8.06 14.76
C ASN A 42 -8.02 -9.35 13.95
N ASP A 43 -7.58 -9.27 12.68
CA ASP A 43 -7.44 -10.38 11.76
C ASP A 43 -5.97 -10.55 11.30
N ALA A 44 -5.71 -11.55 10.47
CA ALA A 44 -4.40 -11.85 9.90
C ALA A 44 -4.53 -12.45 8.50
N LEU A 45 -3.60 -12.10 7.60
CA LEU A 45 -3.38 -12.81 6.35
C LEU A 45 -2.88 -14.22 6.66
N ASN A 46 -3.58 -15.23 6.19
CA ASN A 46 -3.19 -16.61 6.37
C ASN A 46 -2.15 -17.04 5.30
N LEU A 47 -0.97 -17.45 5.77
CA LEU A 47 -0.03 -18.24 4.97
C LEU A 47 -0.51 -19.69 4.98
N ARG A 48 -0.76 -20.27 3.81
CA ARG A 48 -1.40 -21.59 3.67
C ARG A 48 -0.50 -22.60 2.95
N LYS A 49 -0.75 -23.88 3.19
CA LYS A 49 0.00 -24.99 2.57
C LYS A 49 -0.27 -25.12 1.06
N ALA A 50 -1.44 -24.68 0.59
CA ALA A 50 -1.85 -24.77 -0.82
C ALA A 50 -2.65 -23.53 -1.22
N PRO A 51 -2.81 -23.22 -2.53
CA PRO A 51 -3.52 -22.04 -3.05
C PRO A 51 -5.05 -22.19 -2.92
N SER A 52 -5.55 -22.28 -1.69
CA SER A 52 -6.97 -22.46 -1.41
C SER A 52 -7.33 -21.90 -0.03
N ALA A 53 -8.51 -21.30 0.09
CA ALA A 53 -9.06 -20.81 1.36
C ALA A 53 -9.33 -21.93 2.39
N SER A 54 -9.53 -23.16 1.95
CA SER A 54 -9.71 -24.35 2.81
C SER A 54 -8.40 -25.04 3.18
N ALA A 55 -7.26 -24.66 2.57
CA ALA A 55 -5.98 -25.27 2.85
C ALA A 55 -5.50 -24.96 4.27
N LYS A 56 -4.74 -25.90 4.87
CA LYS A 56 -4.16 -25.76 6.20
C LYS A 56 -3.39 -24.45 6.34
N VAL A 57 -3.70 -23.67 7.39
CA VAL A 57 -2.98 -22.45 7.75
C VAL A 57 -1.65 -22.84 8.41
N LEU A 58 -0.56 -22.28 7.94
CA LEU A 58 0.80 -22.46 8.44
C LEU A 58 1.20 -21.34 9.41
N ALA A 59 0.76 -20.11 9.12
CA ALA A 59 1.00 -18.93 9.95
C ALA A 59 -0.03 -17.83 9.64
N GLY A 60 -0.26 -16.92 10.61
CA GLY A 60 -0.99 -15.68 10.42
C GLY A 60 -0.02 -14.49 10.36
N LYS A 61 -0.24 -13.55 9.45
CA LYS A 61 0.55 -12.32 9.28
C LYS A 61 -0.33 -11.10 9.49
N LYS A 62 -0.01 -10.28 10.47
CA LYS A 62 -0.76 -9.06 10.80
C LYS A 62 -0.57 -7.98 9.75
N TYR A 63 -1.54 -7.07 9.65
CA TYR A 63 -1.38 -5.83 8.89
C TYR A 63 -0.05 -5.15 9.24
N GLY A 64 0.67 -4.69 8.21
CA GLY A 64 1.96 -4.03 8.40
C GLY A 64 3.17 -4.96 8.47
N THR A 65 2.98 -6.29 8.46
CA THR A 65 4.10 -7.25 8.36
C THR A 65 4.68 -7.21 6.95
N CYS A 66 5.97 -6.95 6.83
CA CYS A 66 6.75 -6.99 5.58
C CYS A 66 7.71 -8.19 5.57
N GLY A 67 8.55 -8.33 4.54
CA GLY A 67 9.45 -9.47 4.38
C GLY A 67 8.76 -10.70 3.77
N ILE A 68 7.68 -10.50 3.03
CA ILE A 68 7.01 -11.57 2.28
C ILE A 68 7.55 -11.56 0.86
N LEU A 69 8.43 -12.48 0.53
CA LEU A 69 8.98 -12.64 -0.82
C LEU A 69 8.01 -13.45 -1.68
N VAL A 70 7.52 -12.89 -2.76
CA VAL A 70 6.79 -13.64 -3.79
C VAL A 70 7.82 -14.42 -4.61
N THR A 71 7.69 -15.75 -4.65
CA THR A 71 8.72 -16.63 -5.20
C THR A 71 8.50 -17.01 -6.65
N ASN A 72 7.27 -16.88 -7.15
CA ASN A 72 6.89 -17.15 -8.54
C ASN A 72 5.58 -16.43 -8.88
N ASP A 73 5.11 -16.52 -10.13
CA ASP A 73 3.87 -15.93 -10.59
C ASP A 73 2.67 -16.35 -9.76
N CYS A 74 1.80 -15.38 -9.48
CA CYS A 74 0.52 -15.65 -8.82
C CYS A 74 -0.47 -16.28 -9.81
N SER A 75 -1.32 -17.14 -9.32
CA SER A 75 -2.34 -17.80 -10.12
C SER A 75 -3.67 -17.89 -9.36
N ASN A 76 -4.78 -17.55 -10.03
CA ASN A 76 -6.13 -17.58 -9.46
C ASN A 76 -6.24 -16.81 -8.12
N GLY A 77 -5.54 -15.68 -8.00
CA GLY A 77 -5.51 -14.82 -6.81
C GLY A 77 -4.67 -15.35 -5.63
N TRP A 78 -3.83 -16.35 -5.88
CA TRP A 78 -2.90 -16.91 -4.90
C TRP A 78 -1.45 -16.75 -5.35
N CYS A 79 -0.60 -16.32 -4.45
CA CYS A 79 0.83 -16.15 -4.67
C CYS A 79 1.64 -17.13 -3.84
N PRO A 80 2.59 -17.84 -4.45
CA PRO A 80 3.56 -18.63 -3.70
C PRO A 80 4.57 -17.68 -3.05
N VAL A 81 4.80 -17.84 -1.75
CA VAL A 81 5.64 -16.91 -0.99
C VAL A 81 6.59 -17.63 -0.04
N ASP A 82 7.68 -16.91 0.31
CA ASP A 82 8.58 -17.24 1.39
C ASP A 82 8.58 -16.08 2.41
N ASP A 83 8.33 -16.36 3.69
CA ASP A 83 8.32 -15.36 4.76
C ASP A 83 9.65 -15.33 5.57
N GLY A 84 10.69 -15.98 5.04
CA GLY A 84 11.98 -16.15 5.69
C GLY A 84 12.01 -17.30 6.71
N GLN A 85 10.86 -17.87 7.07
CA GLN A 85 10.73 -19.02 7.98
C GLN A 85 9.99 -20.20 7.34
N ARG A 86 9.01 -19.88 6.47
CA ARG A 86 8.11 -20.85 5.85
C ARG A 86 7.80 -20.48 4.43
N LYS A 87 7.64 -21.50 3.60
CA LYS A 87 7.08 -21.37 2.24
C LYS A 87 5.62 -21.78 2.26
N GLY A 88 4.81 -21.10 1.46
CA GLY A 88 3.39 -21.38 1.36
C GLY A 88 2.70 -20.45 0.38
N TRP A 89 1.41 -20.26 0.56
CA TRP A 89 0.55 -19.51 -0.34
C TRP A 89 -0.24 -18.44 0.43
N VAL A 90 -0.32 -17.25 -0.12
CA VAL A 90 -1.15 -16.15 0.39
C VAL A 90 -2.10 -15.66 -0.69
N ASN A 91 -3.23 -15.08 -0.29
CA ASN A 91 -4.11 -14.44 -1.24
C ASN A 91 -3.50 -13.10 -1.66
N GLU A 92 -3.37 -12.89 -2.98
CA GLU A 92 -2.74 -11.74 -3.64
C GLU A 92 -3.34 -10.40 -3.19
N ARG A 93 -4.66 -10.35 -2.94
CA ARG A 93 -5.38 -9.14 -2.52
C ARG A 93 -4.80 -8.49 -1.26
N PHE A 94 -4.18 -9.29 -0.40
CA PHE A 94 -3.72 -8.84 0.91
C PHE A 94 -2.22 -8.59 1.00
N ILE A 95 -1.54 -8.55 -0.12
CA ILE A 95 -0.12 -8.18 -0.20
C ILE A 95 0.09 -7.04 -1.19
N SER A 96 1.08 -6.20 -0.92
CA SER A 96 1.49 -5.13 -1.84
C SER A 96 3.00 -4.95 -1.79
N MET A 97 3.58 -4.70 -2.96
CA MET A 97 5.03 -4.63 -3.16
C MET A 97 5.67 -3.46 -2.39
N VAL A 98 6.85 -3.70 -1.84
CA VAL A 98 7.77 -2.66 -1.36
C VAL A 98 8.49 -2.07 -2.57
N SER A 99 8.52 -0.73 -2.70
CA SER A 99 9.24 -0.14 -3.83
C SER A 99 10.74 -0.37 -3.74
N PRO A 100 11.44 -0.46 -4.87
CA PRO A 100 12.90 -0.44 -4.87
C PRO A 100 13.47 0.77 -4.11
N ALA A 101 14.66 0.64 -3.52
CA ALA A 101 15.32 1.67 -2.72
C ALA A 101 15.89 2.82 -3.58
N ARG A 102 15.04 3.50 -4.36
CA ARG A 102 15.43 4.51 -5.36
C ARG A 102 15.13 5.96 -4.96
N TYR A 103 14.43 6.17 -3.86
CA TYR A 103 14.05 7.52 -3.43
C TYR A 103 15.15 8.17 -2.61
N CYS A 104 15.21 9.52 -2.68
CA CYS A 104 16.16 10.34 -1.94
C CYS A 104 15.43 11.46 -1.20
N VAL A 105 16.02 11.94 -0.10
CA VAL A 105 15.57 13.16 0.58
C VAL A 105 15.81 14.36 -0.33
N SER A 106 14.76 15.12 -0.63
CA SER A 106 14.78 16.35 -1.44
C SER A 106 14.00 17.47 -0.76
N GLY A 107 14.19 18.74 -1.21
CA GLY A 107 13.40 19.87 -0.71
C GLY A 107 13.62 20.24 0.77
N VAL A 108 14.61 19.66 1.44
CA VAL A 108 15.02 20.03 2.81
C VAL A 108 16.05 21.15 2.74
N ALA A 109 15.90 22.17 3.58
CA ALA A 109 16.83 23.29 3.62
C ALA A 109 18.27 22.86 3.98
N ALA A 110 19.26 23.67 3.60
CA ALA A 110 20.65 23.42 3.98
C ALA A 110 20.79 23.40 5.51
N GLY A 111 21.41 22.35 6.05
CA GLY A 111 21.58 22.18 7.50
C GLY A 111 20.39 21.52 8.22
N ASP A 112 19.24 21.40 7.57
CA ASP A 112 18.07 20.72 8.14
C ASP A 112 18.04 19.23 7.75
N LYS A 113 17.17 18.45 8.39
CA LYS A 113 17.04 17.01 8.22
C LYS A 113 15.56 16.60 8.17
N LEU A 114 15.25 15.62 7.32
CA LEU A 114 13.93 14.97 7.30
C LEU A 114 13.81 14.03 8.49
N ASN A 115 12.81 14.24 9.33
CA ASN A 115 12.55 13.36 10.47
C ASN A 115 11.76 12.12 10.06
N LEU A 116 12.35 10.95 10.25
CA LEU A 116 11.67 9.65 10.22
C LEU A 116 10.98 9.43 11.57
N ARG A 117 9.67 9.23 11.58
CA ARG A 117 8.86 9.21 12.80
C ARG A 117 8.14 7.89 13.02
N ALA A 118 7.84 7.58 14.28
CA ALA A 118 7.13 6.35 14.65
C ALA A 118 5.69 6.29 14.09
N TYR A 119 5.00 7.44 14.01
CA TYR A 119 3.63 7.58 13.52
C TYR A 119 3.51 8.78 12.58
N PRO A 120 2.48 8.83 11.71
CA PRO A 120 2.27 9.91 10.75
C PRO A 120 1.75 11.20 11.42
N SER A 121 2.61 11.83 12.23
CA SER A 121 2.33 13.06 12.98
C SER A 121 3.61 13.81 13.26
N THR A 122 3.58 15.16 13.22
CA THR A 122 4.71 16.04 13.59
C THR A 122 5.07 15.94 15.07
N GLN A 123 4.16 15.51 15.92
CA GLN A 123 4.36 15.32 17.37
C GLN A 123 4.88 13.92 17.71
N SER A 124 4.92 13.00 16.74
CA SER A 124 5.40 11.65 16.95
C SER A 124 6.90 11.61 17.21
N LYS A 125 7.33 10.62 18.00
CA LYS A 125 8.75 10.36 18.29
C LYS A 125 9.55 10.27 16.99
N VAL A 126 10.69 10.98 16.94
CA VAL A 126 11.67 10.88 15.85
C VAL A 126 12.51 9.63 16.10
N LEU A 127 12.53 8.73 15.12
CA LEU A 127 13.30 7.48 15.13
C LEU A 127 14.67 7.68 14.50
N LEU A 128 14.74 8.47 13.40
CA LEU A 128 15.95 8.73 12.64
C LEU A 128 15.83 10.12 11.99
N ARG A 129 16.97 10.77 11.77
CA ARG A 129 17.05 12.05 11.04
C ARG A 129 17.84 11.82 9.75
N LEU A 130 17.17 11.98 8.62
CA LEU A 130 17.74 11.79 7.28
C LEU A 130 18.28 13.11 6.76
N GLY A 131 19.56 13.14 6.39
CA GLY A 131 20.20 14.30 5.80
C GLY A 131 19.67 14.59 4.40
N ARG A 132 19.85 15.83 3.92
CA ARG A 132 19.61 16.21 2.53
C ARG A 132 20.37 15.27 1.59
N ASN A 133 19.76 14.85 0.50
CA ASN A 133 20.30 13.93 -0.50
C ASN A 133 20.60 12.51 0.03
N LYS A 134 20.15 12.14 1.24
CA LYS A 134 20.17 10.73 1.65
C LYS A 134 19.27 9.93 0.72
N CYS A 135 19.86 8.99 0.00
CA CYS A 135 19.17 8.05 -0.90
C CYS A 135 19.01 6.66 -0.25
N GLU A 136 18.66 5.67 -1.04
CA GLU A 136 18.35 4.29 -0.63
C GLU A 136 17.13 4.23 0.28
N ILE A 137 16.08 4.91 -0.14
CA ILE A 137 14.78 4.93 0.55
C ILE A 137 13.80 4.10 -0.26
N SER A 138 13.18 3.10 0.37
CA SER A 138 12.06 2.32 -0.17
C SER A 138 10.75 2.84 0.40
N PHE A 139 9.71 2.91 -0.43
CA PHE A 139 8.35 3.11 0.04
C PHE A 139 7.73 1.77 0.45
N LEU A 140 7.21 1.73 1.65
CA LEU A 140 6.31 0.68 2.08
C LEU A 140 4.88 1.04 1.64
N PRO A 141 4.00 0.07 1.37
CA PRO A 141 2.68 0.34 0.80
C PRO A 141 1.68 0.93 1.82
N TYR A 142 2.13 1.89 2.62
CA TYR A 142 1.30 2.56 3.63
C TYR A 142 1.44 4.07 3.52
N ALA A 143 0.31 4.75 3.28
CA ALA A 143 0.23 6.22 3.23
C ALA A 143 -0.93 6.73 4.08
N LYS A 144 -0.78 7.93 4.65
CA LYS A 144 -1.83 8.63 5.38
C LYS A 144 -1.72 10.14 5.14
N GLY A 145 -2.62 10.68 4.32
CA GLY A 145 -2.53 12.08 3.87
C GLY A 145 -1.19 12.36 3.20
N SER A 146 -0.44 13.34 3.70
CA SER A 146 0.90 13.69 3.21
C SER A 146 2.03 12.79 3.74
N TRP A 147 1.71 11.81 4.58
CA TRP A 147 2.69 10.92 5.19
C TRP A 147 2.85 9.63 4.39
N GLN A 148 4.10 9.20 4.21
CA GLN A 148 4.48 7.94 3.59
C GLN A 148 5.31 7.12 4.57
N LYS A 149 4.96 5.84 4.74
CA LYS A 149 5.83 4.92 5.46
C LYS A 149 6.97 4.49 4.57
N ILE A 150 8.18 4.59 5.07
CA ILE A 150 9.41 4.28 4.33
C ILE A 150 10.32 3.35 5.12
N ARG A 151 11.28 2.74 4.42
CA ARG A 151 12.45 2.08 5.00
C ARG A 151 13.71 2.81 4.53
N SER A 152 14.59 3.16 5.45
CA SER A 152 15.92 3.72 5.16
C SER A 152 16.93 3.24 6.21
N SER A 153 18.09 2.78 5.78
CA SER A 153 19.13 2.25 6.66
C SER A 153 18.61 1.18 7.66
N GLY A 154 17.74 0.29 7.20
CA GLY A 154 17.13 -0.76 8.02
C GLY A 154 16.03 -0.29 8.99
N GLN A 155 15.80 1.01 9.13
CA GLN A 155 14.78 1.57 10.01
C GLN A 155 13.51 1.90 9.23
N GLU A 156 12.35 1.46 9.74
CA GLU A 156 11.03 1.82 9.21
C GLU A 156 10.39 2.96 10.01
N GLY A 157 9.64 3.80 9.31
CA GLY A 157 8.90 4.89 9.94
C GLY A 157 8.18 5.78 8.92
N TRP A 158 7.66 6.89 9.39
CA TRP A 158 6.85 7.82 8.62
C TRP A 158 7.57 9.12 8.36
N VAL A 159 7.52 9.59 7.12
CA VAL A 159 8.03 10.90 6.71
C VAL A 159 6.96 11.68 5.94
N ASN A 160 7.08 13.00 5.88
CA ASN A 160 6.25 13.78 4.98
C ASN A 160 6.77 13.58 3.55
N ARG A 161 5.91 13.07 2.67
CA ARG A 161 6.21 12.67 1.30
C ARG A 161 6.74 13.81 0.43
N LYS A 162 6.35 15.07 0.70
CA LYS A 162 6.83 16.25 -0.04
C LYS A 162 8.36 16.45 0.00
N TYR A 163 9.04 15.80 0.94
CA TYR A 163 10.50 15.88 1.09
C TYR A 163 11.24 14.68 0.47
N LEU A 164 10.59 13.92 -0.38
CA LEU A 164 11.19 12.81 -1.10
C LEU A 164 11.19 13.09 -2.60
N SER A 165 12.22 12.63 -3.30
CA SER A 165 12.29 12.69 -4.77
C SER A 165 11.21 11.80 -5.40
N GLY A 166 10.81 12.13 -6.64
CA GLY A 166 9.83 11.36 -7.39
C GLY A 166 8.37 11.60 -6.97
N GLN A 167 8.08 12.76 -6.38
CA GLN A 167 6.72 13.20 -5.99
C GLN A 167 6.16 14.21 -6.98
#